data_a5379a5c97497eb007871553f09483ea
#
_entry.id   a5379a5c97497eb007871553f09483ea
#
_cell.length_a   1.000
_cell.length_b   1.000
_cell.length_c   1.000
_cell.angle_alpha   90.00
_cell.angle_beta   90.00
_cell.angle_gamma   90.00
#
_symmetry.space_group_name_H-M   'P 1'
#
loop_
_entity.id
_entity.type
_entity.pdbx_description
1 polymer ?
#
loop_
_entity_poly.entity_id
_entity_poly.type
_entity_poly.pdbx_seq_one_letter_code
_entity_poly.pdbx_strand_id
1 'polypeptide(L)'
;MTDLTPLIYLFEREGVLSTQDIASELGIHRATVTRQIKQLGNQVLRIGRGPQLRYCLRREIPQMGTHWPIYRVDESGSTSLVGTLSALRGNLWHVDLASEMPSLVYGEFKNGIFPGLPWFLNDMRPQGFLGRSFAKRVESEWHFPGNPDDWNHDQVLFSLIRAGSDLPGAFIIGDQGVRDFFERHRQAIDSSDVITEFPRLVSESIELGVAESSAGGDQQKFTISI
;
A
#
# COMPACT_ATOMS: atom_id res chain seq x y z
N MET A 1 -13.33 -33.13 -11.66
CA MET A 1 -12.75 -31.87 -11.22
C MET A 1 -13.89 -30.85 -11.16
N THR A 2 -14.13 -30.17 -10.06
CA THR A 2 -15.24 -29.20 -9.96
C THR A 2 -14.87 -27.97 -10.77
N ASP A 3 -15.76 -27.56 -11.69
CA ASP A 3 -15.58 -26.30 -12.41
C ASP A 3 -15.75 -25.11 -11.45
N LEU A 4 -14.72 -24.29 -11.30
CA LEU A 4 -14.70 -23.11 -10.44
C LEU A 4 -14.95 -21.80 -11.23
N THR A 5 -15.03 -21.88 -12.55
CA THR A 5 -15.22 -20.72 -13.44
C THR A 5 -16.44 -19.88 -13.06
N PRO A 6 -17.63 -20.47 -12.77
CA PRO A 6 -18.80 -19.67 -12.39
C PRO A 6 -18.59 -18.90 -11.08
N LEU A 7 -17.91 -19.49 -10.11
CA LEU A 7 -17.62 -18.84 -8.84
C LEU A 7 -16.62 -17.69 -8.99
N ILE A 8 -15.58 -17.88 -9.81
CA ILE A 8 -14.59 -16.84 -10.12
C ILE A 8 -15.27 -15.65 -10.81
N TYR A 9 -16.07 -15.93 -11.84
CA TYR A 9 -16.81 -14.91 -12.58
C TYR A 9 -17.78 -14.13 -11.66
N LEU A 10 -18.44 -14.82 -10.73
CA LEU A 10 -19.32 -14.16 -9.76
C LEU A 10 -18.55 -13.20 -8.85
N PHE A 11 -17.37 -13.58 -8.36
CA PHE A 11 -16.51 -12.67 -7.58
C PHE A 11 -16.01 -11.49 -8.42
N GLU A 12 -15.72 -11.68 -9.70
CA GLU A 12 -15.27 -10.59 -10.57
C GLU A 12 -16.38 -9.56 -10.81
N ARG A 13 -17.63 -10.02 -10.90
CA ARG A 13 -18.80 -9.16 -11.11
C ARG A 13 -19.23 -8.44 -9.84
N GLU A 14 -19.33 -9.15 -8.72
CA GLU A 14 -19.97 -8.66 -7.48
C GLU A 14 -18.95 -8.25 -6.40
N GLY A 15 -17.71 -8.68 -6.51
CA GLY A 15 -16.63 -8.35 -5.57
C GLY A 15 -16.73 -9.14 -4.27
N VAL A 16 -17.39 -8.59 -3.24
CA VAL A 16 -17.42 -9.13 -1.87
C VAL A 16 -18.76 -9.79 -1.56
N LEU A 17 -18.74 -11.09 -1.30
CA LEU A 17 -19.95 -11.91 -1.16
C LEU A 17 -19.95 -12.76 0.11
N SER A 18 -21.12 -13.03 0.67
CA SER A 18 -21.30 -14.07 1.68
C SER A 18 -21.49 -15.45 1.02
N THR A 19 -21.34 -16.53 1.82
CA THR A 19 -21.67 -17.87 1.37
C THR A 19 -23.14 -17.99 0.92
N GLN A 20 -24.02 -17.21 1.54
CA GLN A 20 -25.45 -17.18 1.18
C GLN A 20 -25.66 -16.58 -0.20
N ASP A 21 -25.04 -15.42 -0.47
CA ASP A 21 -25.18 -14.71 -1.73
C ASP A 21 -24.66 -15.60 -2.87
N ILE A 22 -23.47 -16.21 -2.69
CA ILE A 22 -22.89 -17.14 -3.65
C ILE A 22 -23.81 -18.35 -3.91
N ALA A 23 -24.35 -18.94 -2.85
CA ALA A 23 -25.26 -20.09 -2.96
C ALA A 23 -26.53 -19.75 -3.76
N SER A 24 -27.10 -18.56 -3.49
CA SER A 24 -28.28 -18.05 -4.16
C SER A 24 -28.03 -17.77 -5.64
N GLU A 25 -26.94 -17.04 -5.95
CA GLU A 25 -26.60 -16.64 -7.31
C GLU A 25 -26.24 -17.85 -8.21
N LEU A 26 -25.52 -18.83 -7.66
CA LEU A 26 -25.10 -20.01 -8.42
C LEU A 26 -26.14 -21.16 -8.39
N GLY A 27 -27.21 -21.04 -7.60
CA GLY A 27 -28.22 -22.10 -7.45
C GLY A 27 -27.67 -23.39 -6.83
N ILE A 28 -26.68 -23.30 -5.93
CA ILE A 28 -26.00 -24.45 -5.31
C ILE A 28 -26.10 -24.41 -3.77
N HIS A 29 -25.89 -25.55 -3.13
CA HIS A 29 -25.90 -25.63 -1.68
C HIS A 29 -24.68 -24.92 -1.06
N ARG A 30 -24.87 -24.28 0.12
CA ARG A 30 -23.78 -23.63 0.88
C ARG A 30 -22.57 -24.54 1.13
N ALA A 31 -22.80 -25.84 1.37
CA ALA A 31 -21.73 -26.81 1.55
C ALA A 31 -20.85 -26.95 0.29
N THR A 32 -21.46 -26.86 -0.89
CA THR A 32 -20.74 -26.86 -2.17
C THR A 32 -19.92 -25.59 -2.34
N VAL A 33 -20.51 -24.41 -2.01
CA VAL A 33 -19.80 -23.13 -2.00
C VAL A 33 -18.56 -23.19 -1.10
N THR A 34 -18.72 -23.66 0.15
CA THR A 34 -17.61 -23.78 1.10
C THR A 34 -16.49 -24.65 0.56
N ARG A 35 -16.84 -25.78 -0.11
CA ARG A 35 -15.85 -26.67 -0.73
C ARG A 35 -15.13 -26.00 -1.90
N GLN A 36 -15.86 -25.28 -2.75
CA GLN A 36 -15.28 -24.54 -3.90
C GLN A 36 -14.35 -23.41 -3.41
N ILE A 37 -14.75 -22.63 -2.41
CA ILE A 37 -13.91 -21.61 -1.80
C ILE A 37 -12.63 -22.22 -1.22
N LYS A 38 -12.74 -23.38 -0.57
CA LYS A 38 -11.56 -24.09 -0.05
C LYS A 38 -10.62 -24.54 -1.19
N GLN A 39 -11.13 -24.90 -2.35
CA GLN A 39 -10.33 -25.27 -3.52
C GLN A 39 -9.59 -24.07 -4.12
N LEU A 40 -10.15 -22.86 -4.05
CA LEU A 40 -9.47 -21.61 -4.46
C LEU A 40 -8.32 -21.22 -3.51
N GLY A 41 -8.33 -21.74 -2.27
CA GLY A 41 -7.23 -21.56 -1.32
C GLY A 41 -6.89 -20.08 -1.07
N ASN A 42 -5.61 -19.75 -1.24
CA ASN A 42 -5.09 -18.39 -0.99
C ASN A 42 -5.55 -17.33 -2.01
N GLN A 43 -6.20 -17.73 -3.10
CA GLN A 43 -6.79 -16.77 -4.04
C GLN A 43 -8.00 -16.03 -3.43
N VAL A 44 -8.64 -16.61 -2.41
CA VAL A 44 -9.80 -16.00 -1.74
C VAL A 44 -9.38 -15.42 -0.39
N LEU A 45 -9.67 -14.14 -0.21
CA LEU A 45 -9.59 -13.48 1.09
C LEU A 45 -10.90 -13.69 1.87
N ARG A 46 -10.77 -14.02 3.16
CA ARG A 46 -11.87 -14.12 4.11
C ARG A 46 -11.89 -12.86 4.97
N ILE A 47 -13.01 -12.14 4.97
CA ILE A 47 -13.18 -10.86 5.65
C ILE A 47 -14.29 -11.00 6.71
N GLY A 48 -14.01 -10.62 7.94
CA GLY A 48 -14.94 -10.72 9.07
C GLY A 48 -15.05 -12.12 9.66
N ARG A 49 -16.00 -12.31 10.56
CA ARG A 49 -16.25 -13.56 11.31
C ARG A 49 -17.74 -13.84 11.48
N GLY A 50 -18.08 -15.11 11.70
CA GLY A 50 -19.46 -15.53 11.99
C GLY A 50 -20.45 -15.11 10.88
N PRO A 51 -21.58 -14.48 11.22
CA PRO A 51 -22.59 -14.06 10.24
C PRO A 51 -22.10 -12.95 9.29
N GLN A 52 -21.08 -12.21 9.69
CA GLN A 52 -20.48 -11.13 8.89
C GLN A 52 -19.37 -11.62 7.96
N LEU A 53 -19.09 -12.92 7.95
CA LEU A 53 -18.04 -13.50 7.09
C LEU A 53 -18.36 -13.25 5.60
N ARG A 54 -17.42 -12.66 4.91
CA ARG A 54 -17.48 -12.37 3.48
C ARG A 54 -16.22 -12.94 2.80
N TYR A 55 -16.32 -13.10 1.49
CA TYR A 55 -15.25 -13.60 0.65
C TYR A 55 -15.06 -12.69 -0.54
N CYS A 56 -13.83 -12.56 -0.99
CA CYS A 56 -13.46 -11.82 -2.19
C CYS A 56 -12.24 -12.46 -2.83
N LEU A 57 -12.09 -12.35 -4.15
CA LEU A 57 -10.86 -12.77 -4.83
C LEU A 57 -9.76 -11.74 -4.64
N ARG A 58 -8.57 -12.22 -4.30
CA ARG A 58 -7.35 -11.41 -4.36
C ARG A 58 -7.03 -11.06 -5.81
N ARG A 59 -6.52 -9.88 -6.03
CA ARG A 59 -6.00 -9.41 -7.30
C ARG A 59 -4.48 -9.42 -7.24
N GLU A 60 -3.87 -10.11 -8.16
CA GLU A 60 -2.42 -10.05 -8.32
C GLU A 60 -2.03 -8.77 -9.05
N ILE A 61 -1.08 -8.03 -8.49
CA ILE A 61 -0.45 -6.90 -9.13
C ILE A 61 0.90 -7.40 -9.67
N PRO A 62 1.16 -7.30 -10.97
CA PRO A 62 2.38 -7.82 -11.58
C PRO A 62 3.62 -7.36 -10.84
N GLN A 63 4.55 -8.28 -10.55
CA GLN A 63 5.81 -8.06 -9.84
C GLN A 63 5.70 -7.64 -8.36
N MET A 64 4.48 -7.42 -7.84
CA MET A 64 4.28 -7.02 -6.45
C MET A 64 3.52 -8.05 -5.60
N GLY A 65 2.73 -8.92 -6.23
CA GLY A 65 1.93 -9.94 -5.56
C GLY A 65 0.52 -9.47 -5.21
N THR A 66 -0.04 -9.98 -4.10
CA THR A 66 -1.46 -9.80 -3.77
C THR A 66 -1.70 -9.11 -2.43
N HIS A 67 -0.71 -9.09 -1.53
CA HIS A 67 -0.82 -8.54 -0.18
C HIS A 67 0.54 -8.17 0.40
N TRP A 68 0.56 -7.18 1.31
CA TRP A 68 1.76 -6.58 1.88
C TRP A 68 1.56 -6.27 3.35
N PRO A 69 2.56 -6.53 4.21
CA PRO A 69 2.53 -6.06 5.59
C PRO A 69 2.58 -4.53 5.63
N ILE A 70 1.88 -3.96 6.60
CA ILE A 70 1.91 -2.54 6.94
C ILE A 70 2.65 -2.40 8.26
N TYR A 71 3.71 -1.62 8.25
CA TYR A 71 4.47 -1.28 9.44
C TYR A 71 4.21 0.18 9.81
N ARG A 72 4.22 0.48 11.10
CA ARG A 72 4.20 1.83 11.63
C ARG A 72 5.55 2.17 12.22
N VAL A 73 6.04 3.35 11.91
CA VAL A 73 7.21 3.97 12.57
C VAL A 73 6.69 4.86 13.67
N ASP A 74 7.25 4.72 14.86
CA ASP A 74 6.94 5.60 16.00
C ASP A 74 7.96 6.75 16.11
N GLU A 75 7.74 7.65 17.08
CA GLU A 75 8.58 8.83 17.33
C GLU A 75 10.03 8.48 17.70
N SER A 76 10.30 7.25 18.13
CA SER A 76 11.64 6.76 18.42
C SER A 76 12.35 6.15 17.20
N GLY A 77 11.68 6.10 16.05
CA GLY A 77 12.16 5.40 14.86
C GLY A 77 12.00 3.88 14.92
N SER A 78 11.31 3.34 15.95
CA SER A 78 11.03 1.92 16.03
C SER A 78 9.88 1.52 15.10
N THR A 79 9.99 0.36 14.47
CA THR A 79 8.96 -0.15 13.56
C THR A 79 8.16 -1.28 14.19
N SER A 80 6.84 -1.27 14.00
CA SER A 80 5.94 -2.33 14.45
C SER A 80 5.00 -2.76 13.32
N LEU A 81 4.78 -4.06 13.17
CA LEU A 81 3.77 -4.59 12.24
C LEU A 81 2.38 -4.24 12.78
N VAL A 82 1.61 -3.47 12.00
CA VAL A 82 0.28 -3.00 12.41
C VAL A 82 -0.86 -3.58 11.56
N GLY A 83 -0.54 -4.27 10.48
CA GLY A 83 -1.59 -4.90 9.68
C GLY A 83 -1.11 -5.44 8.34
N THR A 84 -2.09 -5.75 7.49
CA THR A 84 -1.87 -6.26 6.14
C THR A 84 -2.79 -5.55 5.15
N LEU A 85 -2.22 -5.05 4.07
CA LEU A 85 -2.93 -4.57 2.89
C LEU A 85 -3.11 -5.72 1.91
N SER A 86 -4.29 -5.84 1.28
CA SER A 86 -4.54 -6.81 0.20
C SER A 86 -5.22 -6.13 -0.97
N ALA A 87 -4.75 -6.40 -2.19
CA ALA A 87 -5.46 -6.00 -3.40
C ALA A 87 -6.55 -7.03 -3.73
N LEU A 88 -7.75 -6.56 -4.08
CA LEU A 88 -8.91 -7.36 -4.38
C LEU A 88 -9.41 -7.09 -5.80
N ARG A 89 -10.16 -8.02 -6.36
CA ARG A 89 -10.86 -7.82 -7.64
C ARG A 89 -11.87 -6.68 -7.53
N GLY A 90 -12.25 -6.08 -8.66
CA GLY A 90 -13.16 -4.94 -8.69
C GLY A 90 -12.54 -3.61 -8.21
N ASN A 91 -11.22 -3.48 -8.30
CA ASN A 91 -10.47 -2.31 -7.82
C ASN A 91 -10.69 -2.00 -6.32
N LEU A 92 -11.01 -3.05 -5.56
CA LEU A 92 -11.16 -2.99 -4.12
C LEU A 92 -9.84 -3.29 -3.41
N TRP A 93 -9.72 -2.79 -2.20
CA TRP A 93 -8.60 -3.03 -1.30
C TRP A 93 -9.12 -3.42 0.06
N HIS A 94 -8.39 -4.27 0.75
CA HIS A 94 -8.72 -4.63 2.12
C HIS A 94 -7.54 -4.37 3.02
N VAL A 95 -7.82 -3.75 4.17
CA VAL A 95 -6.85 -3.55 5.24
C VAL A 95 -7.34 -4.32 6.48
N ASP A 96 -6.48 -5.19 6.98
CA ASP A 96 -6.68 -5.87 8.27
C ASP A 96 -5.63 -5.30 9.25
N LEU A 97 -6.07 -4.41 10.14
CA LEU A 97 -5.21 -3.74 11.12
C LEU A 97 -5.34 -4.41 12.48
N ALA A 98 -4.25 -4.40 13.23
CA ALA A 98 -4.23 -4.79 14.63
C ALA A 98 -5.20 -3.90 15.45
N SER A 99 -5.77 -4.47 16.52
CA SER A 99 -6.78 -3.80 17.36
C SER A 99 -6.31 -2.51 18.02
N GLU A 100 -5.01 -2.30 18.10
CA GLU A 100 -4.38 -1.11 18.71
C GLU A 100 -4.42 0.12 17.80
N MET A 101 -4.71 -0.08 16.50
CA MET A 101 -4.79 1.03 15.56
C MET A 101 -6.09 1.81 15.76
N PRO A 102 -6.04 3.16 15.74
CA PRO A 102 -7.23 3.97 15.87
C PRO A 102 -8.29 3.61 14.82
N SER A 103 -9.53 3.47 15.22
CA SER A 103 -10.65 3.18 14.31
C SER A 103 -10.84 4.27 13.23
N LEU A 104 -10.28 5.46 13.47
CA LEU A 104 -10.26 6.58 12.52
C LEU A 104 -9.60 6.20 11.18
N VAL A 105 -8.62 5.29 11.19
CA VAL A 105 -7.93 4.84 9.97
C VAL A 105 -8.90 4.20 8.98
N TYR A 106 -9.93 3.54 9.47
CA TYR A 106 -10.97 2.97 8.61
C TYR A 106 -11.95 4.02 8.05
N GLY A 107 -12.08 5.17 8.70
CA GLY A 107 -13.06 6.19 8.32
C GLY A 107 -14.49 5.62 8.28
N GLU A 108 -15.15 5.74 7.15
CA GLU A 108 -16.46 5.13 6.89
C GLU A 108 -16.40 3.63 6.54
N PHE A 109 -15.21 3.11 6.19
CA PHE A 109 -14.98 1.73 5.72
C PHE A 109 -14.70 0.78 6.89
N LYS A 110 -15.62 0.70 7.86
CA LYS A 110 -15.48 -0.08 9.11
C LYS A 110 -15.19 -1.57 8.93
N ASN A 111 -15.47 -2.12 7.76
CA ASN A 111 -15.15 -3.50 7.38
C ASN A 111 -13.75 -3.67 6.78
N GLY A 112 -12.97 -2.58 6.70
CA GLY A 112 -11.64 -2.57 6.12
C GLY A 112 -11.59 -2.70 4.59
N ILE A 113 -12.73 -2.58 3.88
CA ILE A 113 -12.81 -2.65 2.42
C ILE A 113 -12.91 -1.24 1.86
N PHE A 114 -11.99 -0.88 1.00
CA PHE A 114 -11.87 0.45 0.40
C PHE A 114 -12.07 0.37 -1.13
N PRO A 115 -12.80 1.31 -1.74
CA PRO A 115 -12.98 1.41 -3.19
C PRO A 115 -11.77 2.09 -3.86
N GLY A 116 -10.58 1.60 -3.65
CA GLY A 116 -9.32 2.17 -4.08
C GLY A 116 -8.28 2.00 -2.99
N LEU A 117 -7.05 2.49 -3.22
CA LEU A 117 -6.00 2.46 -2.20
C LEU A 117 -6.50 3.22 -0.96
N PRO A 118 -6.38 2.65 0.25
CA PRO A 118 -6.81 3.30 1.48
C PRO A 118 -6.28 4.73 1.59
N TRP A 119 -7.14 5.67 1.99
CA TRP A 119 -6.85 7.10 1.99
C TRP A 119 -5.53 7.44 2.69
N PHE A 120 -5.23 6.84 3.85
CA PHE A 120 -4.03 7.09 4.62
C PHE A 120 -2.74 6.60 3.93
N LEU A 121 -2.83 5.64 3.01
CA LEU A 121 -1.73 5.24 2.14
C LEU A 121 -1.69 6.11 0.88
N ASN A 122 -2.84 6.49 0.34
CA ASN A 122 -2.90 7.36 -0.82
C ASN A 122 -2.37 8.77 -0.50
N ASP A 123 -2.54 9.24 0.74
CA ASP A 123 -1.99 10.52 1.21
C ASP A 123 -0.45 10.51 1.29
N MET A 124 0.16 9.32 1.32
CA MET A 124 1.62 9.16 1.24
C MET A 124 2.16 9.22 -0.20
N ARG A 125 1.30 9.44 -1.20
CA ARG A 125 1.72 9.65 -2.59
C ARG A 125 2.75 10.78 -2.66
N PRO A 126 3.80 10.66 -3.46
CA PRO A 126 4.70 11.76 -3.73
C PRO A 126 3.93 12.99 -4.21
N GLN A 127 4.14 14.17 -3.61
CA GLN A 127 3.37 15.37 -3.87
C GLN A 127 4.26 16.60 -4.00
N GLY A 128 3.70 17.66 -4.60
CA GLY A 128 4.36 18.94 -4.74
C GLY A 128 5.60 18.89 -5.61
N PHE A 129 6.52 19.83 -5.40
CA PHE A 129 7.77 19.94 -6.16
C PHE A 129 8.60 18.65 -6.08
N LEU A 130 8.77 18.12 -4.87
CA LEU A 130 9.58 16.94 -4.62
C LEU A 130 8.98 15.68 -5.24
N GLY A 131 7.68 15.52 -5.12
CA GLY A 131 6.96 14.42 -5.75
C GLY A 131 7.11 14.43 -7.27
N ARG A 132 7.02 15.60 -7.91
CA ARG A 132 7.22 15.74 -9.36
C ARG A 132 8.69 15.47 -9.76
N SER A 133 9.65 15.93 -8.97
CA SER A 133 11.08 15.65 -9.21
C SER A 133 11.38 14.16 -9.08
N PHE A 134 10.82 13.51 -8.04
CA PHE A 134 10.88 12.06 -7.85
C PHE A 134 10.28 11.32 -9.06
N ALA A 135 9.05 11.68 -9.47
CA ALA A 135 8.37 11.02 -10.57
C ALA A 135 9.16 11.13 -11.88
N LYS A 136 9.73 12.30 -12.20
CA LYS A 136 10.59 12.50 -13.37
C LYS A 136 11.85 11.64 -13.33
N ARG A 137 12.47 11.49 -12.15
CA ARG A 137 13.66 10.65 -11.97
C ARG A 137 13.36 9.19 -12.28
N VAL A 138 12.20 8.67 -11.82
CA VAL A 138 11.83 7.25 -11.98
C VAL A 138 11.04 6.98 -13.26
N GLU A 139 10.66 8.01 -14.03
CA GLU A 139 9.83 7.89 -15.22
C GLU A 139 10.39 6.89 -16.24
N SER A 140 11.67 6.97 -16.53
CA SER A 140 12.33 6.09 -17.51
C SER A 140 12.50 4.66 -17.00
N GLU A 141 12.68 4.47 -15.69
CA GLU A 141 12.86 3.16 -15.08
C GLU A 141 11.52 2.44 -14.85
N TRP A 142 10.53 3.18 -14.30
CA TRP A 142 9.25 2.60 -13.91
C TRP A 142 8.18 2.71 -15.00
N HIS A 143 8.43 3.52 -16.03
CA HIS A 143 7.47 3.80 -17.10
C HIS A 143 6.14 4.36 -16.57
N PHE A 144 6.22 5.18 -15.52
CA PHE A 144 5.08 5.87 -14.92
C PHE A 144 4.96 7.30 -15.47
N PRO A 145 3.76 7.92 -15.40
CA PRO A 145 3.62 9.33 -15.72
C PRO A 145 4.58 10.20 -14.89
N GLY A 146 5.18 11.21 -15.52
CA GLY A 146 6.10 12.15 -14.86
C GLY A 146 5.43 13.07 -13.83
N ASN A 147 4.08 13.04 -13.72
CA ASN A 147 3.33 13.68 -12.66
C ASN A 147 2.69 12.62 -11.76
N PRO A 148 3.00 12.58 -10.44
CA PRO A 148 2.43 11.60 -9.52
C PRO A 148 0.90 11.69 -9.38
N ASP A 149 0.30 12.84 -9.67
CA ASP A 149 -1.16 13.01 -9.61
C ASP A 149 -1.90 12.14 -10.64
N ASP A 150 -1.20 11.79 -11.73
CA ASP A 150 -1.73 10.92 -12.80
C ASP A 150 -1.52 9.42 -12.50
N TRP A 151 -0.87 9.07 -11.40
CA TRP A 151 -0.61 7.68 -11.05
C TRP A 151 -1.88 6.99 -10.56
N ASN A 152 -2.13 5.79 -11.07
CA ASN A 152 -3.18 4.94 -10.55
C ASN A 152 -2.77 4.32 -9.18
N HIS A 153 -3.71 3.67 -8.50
CA HIS A 153 -3.50 3.12 -7.17
C HIS A 153 -2.38 2.06 -7.12
N ASP A 154 -2.18 1.29 -8.18
CA ASP A 154 -1.12 0.28 -8.24
C ASP A 154 0.26 0.93 -8.37
N GLN A 155 0.36 2.03 -9.13
CA GLN A 155 1.58 2.82 -9.27
C GLN A 155 1.93 3.55 -7.97
N VAL A 156 0.92 4.08 -7.28
CA VAL A 156 1.11 4.65 -5.94
C VAL A 156 1.64 3.57 -4.98
N LEU A 157 0.98 2.41 -4.92
CA LEU A 157 1.45 1.31 -4.07
C LEU A 157 2.88 0.88 -4.42
N PHE A 158 3.19 0.80 -5.71
CA PHE A 158 4.54 0.47 -6.15
C PHE A 158 5.58 1.46 -5.60
N SER A 159 5.27 2.76 -5.67
CA SER A 159 6.16 3.80 -5.12
C SER A 159 6.31 3.69 -3.60
N LEU A 160 5.23 3.37 -2.88
CA LEU A 160 5.28 3.15 -1.43
C LEU A 160 6.14 1.94 -1.05
N ILE A 161 6.11 0.87 -1.83
CA ILE A 161 6.93 -0.33 -1.59
C ILE A 161 8.41 -0.07 -1.91
N ARG A 162 8.70 0.68 -2.99
CA ARG A 162 10.06 0.88 -3.49
C ARG A 162 10.79 2.07 -2.86
N ALA A 163 10.05 3.08 -2.46
CA ALA A 163 10.61 4.33 -1.94
C ALA A 163 9.90 4.84 -0.67
N GLY A 164 9.00 4.05 -0.10
CA GLY A 164 8.13 4.47 1.01
C GLY A 164 8.87 4.86 2.29
N SER A 165 10.10 4.39 2.47
CA SER A 165 10.95 4.82 3.60
C SER A 165 11.33 6.30 3.56
N ASP A 166 11.12 6.96 2.41
CA ASP A 166 11.44 8.37 2.14
C ASP A 166 10.19 9.24 1.94
N LEU A 167 9.02 8.61 1.93
CA LEU A 167 7.77 9.31 1.68
C LEU A 167 7.14 9.80 2.98
N PRO A 168 6.25 10.81 2.93
CA PRO A 168 5.59 11.33 4.11
C PRO A 168 4.70 10.29 4.76
N GLY A 169 4.64 10.30 6.07
CA GLY A 169 3.74 9.47 6.84
C GLY A 169 4.47 8.52 7.78
N ALA A 170 3.68 7.86 8.63
CA ALA A 170 4.19 6.96 9.66
C ALA A 170 4.12 5.48 9.25
N PHE A 171 3.81 5.18 7.99
CA PHE A 171 3.65 3.81 7.52
C PHE A 171 4.70 3.42 6.49
N ILE A 172 5.14 2.17 6.57
CA ILE A 172 6.01 1.53 5.59
C ILE A 172 5.29 0.29 5.08
N ILE A 173 5.31 0.07 3.77
CA ILE A 173 4.66 -1.05 3.12
C ILE A 173 5.71 -2.06 2.66
N GLY A 174 5.54 -3.31 3.13
CA GLY A 174 6.44 -4.41 2.76
C GLY A 174 7.71 -4.48 3.60
N ASP A 175 8.27 -5.68 3.69
CA ASP A 175 9.48 -5.95 4.50
C ASP A 175 10.73 -5.27 3.94
N GLN A 176 10.79 -5.05 2.61
CA GLN A 176 11.91 -4.36 2.00
C GLN A 176 11.96 -2.90 2.45
N GLY A 177 10.82 -2.20 2.47
CA GLY A 177 10.75 -0.82 2.94
C GLY A 177 11.29 -0.65 4.38
N VAL A 178 11.04 -1.63 5.26
CA VAL A 178 11.59 -1.61 6.63
C VAL A 178 13.10 -1.77 6.62
N ARG A 179 13.65 -2.64 5.77
CA ARG A 179 15.12 -2.79 5.63
C ARG A 179 15.75 -1.51 5.14
N ASP A 180 15.18 -0.90 4.10
CA ASP A 180 15.68 0.35 3.51
C ASP A 180 15.62 1.50 4.53
N PHE A 181 14.55 1.55 5.34
CA PHE A 181 14.42 2.53 6.41
C PHE A 181 15.57 2.43 7.43
N PHE A 182 15.88 1.23 7.92
CA PHE A 182 16.97 1.06 8.87
C PHE A 182 18.36 1.24 8.25
N GLU A 183 18.55 0.93 6.98
CA GLU A 183 19.82 1.18 6.28
C GLU A 183 20.09 2.68 6.16
N ARG A 184 19.08 3.47 5.83
CA ARG A 184 19.20 4.95 5.76
C ARG A 184 19.45 5.57 7.11
N HIS A 185 18.78 5.10 8.17
CA HIS A 185 19.04 5.59 9.53
C HIS A 185 20.48 5.33 9.99
N ARG A 186 21.14 4.29 9.49
CA ARG A 186 22.57 4.05 9.75
C ARG A 186 23.50 5.01 9.01
N GLN A 187 23.00 5.63 7.94
CA GLN A 187 23.74 6.62 7.12
C GLN A 187 23.40 8.05 7.52
N ALA A 188 22.61 8.24 8.59
CA ALA A 188 22.26 9.56 9.11
C ALA A 188 23.53 10.33 9.48
N ILE A 189 23.53 11.63 9.21
CA ILE A 189 24.64 12.51 9.53
C ILE A 189 24.59 12.87 11.00
N ASP A 190 25.74 12.83 11.68
CA ASP A 190 25.82 13.30 13.06
C ASP A 190 25.40 14.77 13.12
N SER A 191 24.60 15.12 14.13
CA SER A 191 24.09 16.48 14.32
C SER A 191 25.19 17.54 14.41
N SER A 192 26.39 17.16 14.86
CA SER A 192 27.58 18.03 14.91
C SER A 192 28.13 18.36 13.53
N ASP A 193 27.92 17.50 12.54
CA ASP A 193 28.49 17.62 11.20
C ASP A 193 27.52 18.26 10.20
N VAL A 194 26.25 18.46 10.57
CA VAL A 194 25.21 19.03 9.70
C VAL A 194 25.64 20.36 9.07
N ILE A 195 26.21 21.28 9.86
CA ILE A 195 26.62 22.61 9.38
C ILE A 195 27.73 22.49 8.30
N THR A 196 28.63 21.54 8.48
CA THR A 196 29.78 21.34 7.58
C THR A 196 29.35 20.62 6.29
N GLU A 197 28.43 19.65 6.39
CA GLU A 197 27.92 18.86 5.29
C GLU A 197 26.82 19.56 4.48
N PHE A 198 26.12 20.53 5.09
CA PHE A 198 24.99 21.22 4.50
C PHE A 198 25.25 21.81 3.10
N PRO A 199 26.35 22.55 2.83
CA PRO A 199 26.61 23.09 1.49
C PRO A 199 26.77 22.00 0.43
N ARG A 200 27.40 20.87 0.78
CA ARG A 200 27.59 19.73 -0.12
C ARG A 200 26.23 19.10 -0.45
N LEU A 201 25.42 18.84 0.55
CA LEU A 201 24.08 18.24 0.40
C LEU A 201 23.14 19.13 -0.41
N VAL A 202 23.20 20.44 -0.23
CA VAL A 202 22.45 21.39 -1.07
C VAL A 202 22.87 21.31 -2.51
N SER A 203 24.18 21.31 -2.79
CA SER A 203 24.71 21.21 -4.17
C SER A 203 24.30 19.90 -4.81
N GLU A 204 24.45 18.78 -4.13
CA GLU A 204 24.04 17.46 -4.62
C GLU A 204 22.52 17.39 -4.88
N SER A 205 21.70 17.96 -3.99
CA SER A 205 20.24 17.98 -4.16
C SER A 205 19.79 18.81 -5.38
N ILE A 206 20.50 19.89 -5.67
CA ILE A 206 20.25 20.74 -6.84
C ILE A 206 20.70 20.05 -8.13
N GLU A 207 21.90 19.46 -8.14
CA GLU A 207 22.46 18.78 -9.32
C GLU A 207 21.68 17.53 -9.71
N LEU A 208 21.25 16.75 -8.72
CA LEU A 208 20.48 15.52 -8.94
C LEU A 208 18.99 15.80 -9.25
N GLY A 209 18.52 17.03 -9.10
CA GLY A 209 17.09 17.34 -9.16
C GLY A 209 16.29 16.55 -8.10
N VAL A 210 17.01 16.03 -7.10
CA VAL A 210 16.50 15.14 -6.07
C VAL A 210 16.30 15.95 -4.81
N ALA A 211 15.14 16.51 -4.71
CA ALA A 211 14.67 16.89 -3.41
C ALA A 211 13.93 15.69 -2.83
N GLU A 212 14.58 14.91 -2.01
CA GLU A 212 13.94 13.88 -1.21
C GLU A 212 13.18 14.58 -0.09
N SER A 213 11.91 14.58 -0.09
CA SER A 213 10.95 14.63 1.02
C SER A 213 9.57 15.13 0.71
N SER A 214 8.78 14.79 1.53
CA SER A 214 7.39 14.86 1.87
C SER A 214 6.82 16.22 2.26
N ALA A 215 7.60 17.27 2.40
CA ALA A 215 7.03 18.56 2.71
C ALA A 215 6.26 19.09 1.49
N GLY A 216 4.94 18.94 1.51
CA GLY A 216 4.07 19.49 0.48
C GLY A 216 4.38 20.94 0.14
N GLY A 217 4.20 21.35 -1.11
CA GLY A 217 4.44 22.70 -1.61
C GLY A 217 5.34 22.70 -2.86
N ASP A 218 5.30 23.82 -3.58
CA ASP A 218 5.94 23.96 -4.89
C ASP A 218 7.35 24.58 -4.86
N GLN A 219 7.85 24.93 -3.68
CA GLN A 219 9.19 25.48 -3.53
C GLN A 219 10.25 24.39 -3.42
N GLN A 220 11.47 24.66 -3.89
CA GLN A 220 12.62 23.76 -3.75
C GLN A 220 12.91 23.48 -2.26
N LYS A 221 13.07 22.22 -1.93
CA LYS A 221 13.30 21.71 -0.58
C LYS A 221 14.14 20.46 -0.61
N PHE A 222 14.78 20.15 0.49
CA PHE A 222 15.40 18.86 0.74
C PHE A 222 15.29 18.52 2.23
N THR A 223 15.43 17.25 2.58
CA THR A 223 15.47 16.79 3.97
C THR A 223 16.79 16.14 4.27
N ILE A 224 17.18 16.21 5.51
CA ILE A 224 18.39 15.58 6.06
C ILE A 224 17.93 14.67 7.21
N SER A 225 18.42 13.43 7.21
CA SER A 225 18.32 12.56 8.39
C SER A 225 19.52 12.82 9.31
N ILE A 226 19.22 13.15 10.54
CA ILE A 226 20.20 13.45 11.61
C ILE A 226 20.13 12.34 12.66
#